data_01712b041521063cbb51c9f23f29dea5
#
_entry.id   01712b041521063cbb51c9f23f29dea5
#
_cell.length_a   1.000
_cell.length_b   1.000
_cell.length_c   1.000
_cell.angle_alpha   90.00
_cell.angle_beta   90.00
_cell.angle_gamma   90.00
#
_symmetry.space_group_name_H-M   'P 1'
#
loop_
_entity.id
_entity.type
_entity.pdbx_description
1 polymer ?
#
loop_
_entity_poly.entity_id
_entity_poly.type
_entity_poly.pdbx_seq_one_letter_code
_entity_poly.pdbx_strand_id
1 'polypeptide(L)'
;WDYRLNEMQTGDLDELYIPDMIWASCPCTDFSVACIGKKWVSGHEFKPRDPNLLGIELLNKTIEIIQFYLEKNPNLIWFVENPRGKMRKSPMWKTIEHQRHTVTYCSYGDSRMKPTDIWTNAYNWTPKTMCKNFKYNNKGEVINRHCHHDASQRGSTVRKLRAQGIDAVKRGTESLKNNHERSKIPQELCEEIVSVMEHELQEIRQDGWLSIAKRIL
;
A
#
# COMPACT_ATOMS: atom_id res chain seq x y z
N TRP A 1 4.91 14.54 8.94
CA TRP A 1 6.33 14.52 9.24
C TRP A 1 6.52 15.23 10.56
N ASP A 2 6.99 14.50 11.56
CA ASP A 2 7.28 15.08 12.85
C ASP A 2 8.68 15.73 12.77
N TYR A 3 8.73 17.06 12.71
CA TYR A 3 9.96 17.86 12.67
C TYR A 3 10.84 17.68 13.92
N ARG A 4 10.34 17.05 14.97
CA ARG A 4 11.08 16.82 16.22
C ARG A 4 12.30 15.92 16.06
N LEU A 5 12.35 15.06 15.03
CA LEU A 5 13.53 14.24 14.74
C LEU A 5 14.76 15.05 14.32
N ASN A 6 14.58 16.26 13.80
CA ASN A 6 15.69 17.14 13.39
C ASN A 6 16.27 17.95 14.55
N GLU A 7 15.57 17.99 15.70
CA GLU A 7 15.99 18.72 16.89
C GLU A 7 16.64 17.80 17.95
N MET A 8 16.57 16.47 17.77
CA MET A 8 17.22 15.52 18.68
C MET A 8 18.75 15.61 18.54
N GLN A 9 19.39 16.03 19.61
CA GLN A 9 20.86 15.96 19.71
C GLN A 9 21.28 14.50 19.91
N THR A 10 22.50 14.15 19.48
CA THR A 10 23.03 12.78 19.51
C THR A 10 23.08 12.14 20.92
N GLY A 11 22.89 12.91 21.99
CA GLY A 11 22.80 12.42 23.37
C GLY A 11 21.39 11.95 23.78
N ASP A 12 20.36 12.29 23.01
CA ASP A 12 18.95 11.96 23.32
C ASP A 12 18.55 10.57 22.77
N LEU A 13 19.46 9.87 22.10
CA LEU A 13 19.20 8.55 21.51
C LEU A 13 18.96 7.44 22.53
N ASP A 14 19.36 7.65 23.79
CA ASP A 14 19.11 6.69 24.87
C ASP A 14 17.65 6.66 25.32
N GLU A 15 16.86 7.70 25.00
CA GLU A 15 15.42 7.78 25.22
C GLU A 15 14.61 7.59 23.92
N LEU A 16 15.18 6.91 22.92
CA LEU A 16 14.47 6.66 21.67
C LEU A 16 13.17 5.92 21.95
N TYR A 17 12.05 6.55 21.62
CA TYR A 17 10.75 5.90 21.73
C TYR A 17 10.70 4.66 20.83
N ILE A 18 10.50 3.50 21.43
CA ILE A 18 10.37 2.23 20.71
C ILE A 18 8.88 2.06 20.35
N PRO A 19 8.51 2.10 19.09
CA PRO A 19 7.12 1.98 18.69
C PRO A 19 6.59 0.54 18.82
N ASP A 20 5.30 0.41 19.10
CA ASP A 20 4.57 -0.85 18.98
C ASP A 20 4.04 -1.06 17.56
N MET A 21 3.94 0.02 16.78
CA MET A 21 3.46 -0.02 15.39
C MET A 21 4.25 0.93 14.48
N ILE A 22 4.51 0.48 13.26
CA ILE A 22 5.00 1.32 12.15
C ILE A 22 4.02 1.24 10.99
N TRP A 23 3.55 2.41 10.54
CA TRP A 23 2.88 2.58 9.25
C TRP A 23 3.77 3.35 8.30
N ALA A 24 4.02 2.81 7.10
CA ALA A 24 4.80 3.47 6.07
C ALA A 24 4.05 3.51 4.74
N SER A 25 3.95 4.69 4.13
CA SER A 25 3.40 4.90 2.79
C SER A 25 4.47 5.54 1.91
N CYS A 26 5.31 4.70 1.29
CA CYS A 26 6.36 5.17 0.40
C CYS A 26 5.77 5.90 -0.82
N PRO A 27 6.41 6.96 -1.35
CA PRO A 27 5.96 7.64 -2.56
C PRO A 27 5.76 6.67 -3.74
N CYS A 28 4.56 6.64 -4.29
CA CYS A 28 4.19 5.73 -5.37
C CYS A 28 4.67 6.16 -6.77
N THR A 29 5.29 7.34 -6.89
CA THR A 29 5.69 7.94 -8.18
C THR A 29 6.63 7.08 -9.00
N ASP A 30 7.43 6.24 -8.34
CA ASP A 30 8.40 5.37 -9.00
C ASP A 30 7.89 3.94 -9.23
N PHE A 31 6.86 3.53 -8.52
CA PHE A 31 6.36 2.16 -8.54
C PHE A 31 5.00 1.99 -9.23
N SER A 32 4.22 3.06 -9.36
CA SER A 32 2.86 2.98 -9.89
C SER A 32 2.82 2.46 -11.33
N VAL A 33 1.69 1.87 -11.73
CA VAL A 33 1.47 1.38 -13.10
C VAL A 33 1.68 2.47 -14.13
N ALA A 34 1.41 3.74 -13.79
CA ALA A 34 1.56 4.88 -14.68
C ALA A 34 3.02 5.18 -15.07
N CYS A 35 4.00 4.78 -14.24
CA CYS A 35 5.42 5.03 -14.49
C CYS A 35 6.16 3.84 -15.13
N ILE A 36 5.54 2.65 -15.19
CA ILE A 36 6.24 1.41 -15.62
C ILE A 36 6.92 1.59 -16.97
N GLY A 37 6.25 2.13 -17.98
CA GLY A 37 6.84 2.31 -19.32
C GLY A 37 7.93 3.37 -19.39
N LYS A 38 8.01 4.28 -18.41
CA LYS A 38 8.97 5.39 -18.38
C LYS A 38 10.21 5.10 -17.54
N LYS A 39 9.99 4.51 -16.36
CA LYS A 39 11.03 4.35 -15.32
C LYS A 39 11.60 2.94 -15.24
N TRP A 40 10.95 1.95 -15.86
CA TRP A 40 11.33 0.55 -15.77
C TRP A 40 11.62 -0.06 -17.13
N VAL A 41 12.58 -0.97 -17.19
CA VAL A 41 12.91 -1.70 -18.43
C VAL A 41 11.82 -2.74 -18.70
N SER A 42 11.30 -2.74 -19.93
CA SER A 42 10.29 -3.71 -20.36
C SER A 42 10.84 -5.13 -20.35
N GLY A 43 10.01 -6.10 -20.00
CA GLY A 43 10.43 -7.52 -19.96
C GLY A 43 11.23 -7.91 -18.71
N HIS A 44 11.68 -6.96 -17.90
CA HIS A 44 12.39 -7.25 -16.65
C HIS A 44 11.48 -7.09 -15.43
N GLU A 45 11.64 -7.99 -14.48
CA GLU A 45 10.80 -8.01 -13.28
C GLU A 45 11.04 -6.78 -12.39
N PHE A 46 12.32 -6.50 -12.08
CA PHE A 46 12.72 -5.35 -11.25
C PHE A 46 14.02 -4.75 -11.77
N LYS A 47 13.97 -4.03 -12.89
CA LYS A 47 15.11 -3.31 -13.46
C LYS A 47 14.73 -1.87 -13.76
N PRO A 48 15.15 -0.89 -12.93
CA PRO A 48 14.94 0.51 -13.23
C PRO A 48 15.78 0.97 -14.42
N ARG A 49 15.33 2.00 -15.12
CA ARG A 49 16.13 2.66 -16.17
C ARG A 49 17.20 3.56 -15.56
N ASP A 50 16.87 4.20 -14.45
CA ASP A 50 17.79 4.95 -13.61
C ASP A 50 18.05 4.13 -12.33
N PRO A 51 19.31 3.72 -12.07
CA PRO A 51 19.66 2.97 -10.87
C PRO A 51 19.42 3.77 -9.58
N ASN A 52 19.39 5.09 -9.66
CA ASN A 52 19.23 6.02 -8.53
C ASN A 52 17.77 6.48 -8.36
N LEU A 53 16.79 5.63 -8.67
CA LEU A 53 15.38 5.94 -8.40
C LEU A 53 15.16 6.16 -6.89
N LEU A 54 14.78 7.38 -6.52
CA LEU A 54 14.53 7.79 -5.13
C LEU A 54 13.52 6.84 -4.44
N GLY A 55 12.51 6.35 -5.16
CA GLY A 55 11.54 5.40 -4.60
C GLY A 55 12.17 4.10 -4.13
N ILE A 56 13.22 3.61 -4.80
CA ILE A 56 13.95 2.40 -4.37
C ILE A 56 14.73 2.71 -3.11
N GLU A 57 15.42 3.82 -3.05
CA GLU A 57 16.16 4.26 -1.87
C GLU A 57 15.23 4.40 -0.65
N LEU A 58 14.10 5.07 -0.83
CA LEU A 58 13.10 5.25 0.22
C LEU A 58 12.50 3.92 0.70
N LEU A 59 12.25 2.96 -0.21
CA LEU A 59 11.80 1.62 0.18
C LEU A 59 12.87 0.90 1.00
N ASN A 60 14.14 0.95 0.56
CA ASN A 60 15.24 0.32 1.26
C ASN A 60 15.36 0.91 2.69
N LYS A 61 15.31 2.23 2.81
CA LYS A 61 15.33 2.91 4.12
C LYS A 61 14.13 2.56 4.98
N THR A 62 12.95 2.41 4.39
CA THR A 62 11.76 1.97 5.12
C THR A 62 11.97 0.58 5.73
N ILE A 63 12.51 -0.36 4.96
CA ILE A 63 12.77 -1.72 5.43
C ILE A 63 13.88 -1.73 6.49
N GLU A 64 14.95 -0.97 6.29
CA GLU A 64 16.03 -0.81 7.30
C GLU A 64 15.49 -0.27 8.63
N ILE A 65 14.61 0.73 8.61
CA ILE A 65 13.97 1.28 9.80
C ILE A 65 13.09 0.22 10.49
N ILE A 66 12.32 -0.53 9.74
CA ILE A 66 11.47 -1.60 10.30
C ILE A 66 12.38 -2.68 10.95
N GLN A 67 13.43 -3.11 10.27
CA GLN A 67 14.37 -4.11 10.80
C GLN A 67 15.04 -3.61 12.09
N PHE A 68 15.51 -2.35 12.10
CA PHE A 68 16.10 -1.73 13.29
C PHE A 68 15.15 -1.77 14.49
N TYR A 69 13.87 -1.45 14.29
CA TYR A 69 12.91 -1.48 15.38
C TYR A 69 12.46 -2.89 15.75
N LEU A 70 12.46 -3.86 14.82
CA LEU A 70 12.23 -5.27 15.14
C LEU A 70 13.31 -5.85 16.05
N GLU A 71 14.58 -5.40 15.90
CA GLU A 71 15.67 -5.76 16.84
C GLU A 71 15.43 -5.21 18.24
N LYS A 72 14.82 -4.04 18.38
CA LYS A 72 14.51 -3.39 19.67
C LYS A 72 13.21 -3.90 20.28
N ASN A 73 12.21 -4.17 19.44
CA ASN A 73 10.89 -4.66 19.82
C ASN A 73 10.48 -5.81 18.87
N PRO A 74 10.76 -7.08 19.23
CA PRO A 74 10.35 -8.23 18.42
C PRO A 74 8.83 -8.35 18.22
N ASN A 75 8.05 -7.65 19.03
CA ASN A 75 6.58 -7.59 18.94
C ASN A 75 6.06 -6.43 18.09
N LEU A 76 6.96 -5.67 17.45
CA LEU A 76 6.59 -4.60 16.55
C LEU A 76 5.68 -5.11 15.43
N ILE A 77 4.53 -4.47 15.27
CA ILE A 77 3.62 -4.69 14.14
C ILE A 77 3.85 -3.61 13.10
N TRP A 78 4.01 -3.99 11.85
CA TRP A 78 4.27 -3.02 10.82
C TRP A 78 3.44 -3.23 9.56
N PHE A 79 3.14 -2.13 8.88
CA PHE A 79 2.43 -2.09 7.61
C PHE A 79 3.14 -1.16 6.63
N VAL A 80 3.33 -1.61 5.40
CA VAL A 80 3.84 -0.78 4.30
C VAL A 80 2.81 -0.76 3.18
N GLU A 81 2.33 0.43 2.84
CA GLU A 81 1.31 0.65 1.79
C GLU A 81 1.94 1.17 0.52
N ASN A 82 1.50 0.64 -0.62
CA ASN A 82 1.75 1.27 -1.92
C ASN A 82 0.70 0.85 -2.95
N PRO A 83 0.25 1.74 -3.84
CA PRO A 83 -0.59 1.32 -4.95
C PRO A 83 0.02 0.17 -5.72
N ARG A 84 -0.82 -0.79 -6.10
CA ARG A 84 -0.40 -1.99 -6.85
C ARG A 84 0.47 -1.62 -8.04
N GLY A 85 1.72 -2.10 -8.05
CA GLY A 85 2.70 -1.73 -9.08
C GLY A 85 4.02 -2.48 -8.98
N LYS A 86 5.11 -1.82 -9.34
CA LYS A 86 6.46 -2.40 -9.37
C LYS A 86 7.05 -2.71 -8.00
N MET A 87 6.65 -2.02 -6.93
CA MET A 87 7.17 -2.24 -5.57
C MET A 87 7.04 -3.71 -5.14
N ARG A 88 5.96 -4.42 -5.55
CA ARG A 88 5.76 -5.85 -5.25
C ARG A 88 6.84 -6.78 -5.78
N LYS A 89 7.68 -6.30 -6.69
CA LYS A 89 8.76 -7.05 -7.33
C LYS A 89 10.13 -6.70 -6.76
N SER A 90 10.18 -5.85 -5.74
CA SER A 90 11.44 -5.49 -5.09
C SER A 90 12.09 -6.70 -4.43
N PRO A 91 13.40 -6.93 -4.66
CA PRO A 91 14.14 -7.97 -3.98
C PRO A 91 14.24 -7.74 -2.47
N MET A 92 14.07 -6.50 -2.00
CA MET A 92 14.12 -6.15 -0.58
C MET A 92 13.08 -6.89 0.26
N TRP A 93 11.95 -7.29 -0.33
CA TRP A 93 10.94 -8.09 0.37
C TRP A 93 11.44 -9.48 0.80
N LYS A 94 12.59 -9.94 0.27
CA LYS A 94 13.23 -11.20 0.70
C LYS A 94 14.04 -11.05 1.99
N THR A 95 14.30 -9.83 2.43
CA THR A 95 15.12 -9.54 3.62
C THR A 95 14.31 -9.40 4.90
N ILE A 96 12.98 -9.42 4.79
CA ILE A 96 12.07 -9.29 5.92
C ILE A 96 10.88 -10.23 5.74
N GLU A 97 10.51 -10.90 6.82
CA GLU A 97 9.34 -11.77 6.82
C GLU A 97 8.05 -10.94 6.76
N HIS A 98 7.15 -11.32 5.86
CA HIS A 98 5.93 -10.57 5.63
C HIS A 98 4.86 -11.38 4.91
N GLN A 99 3.61 -10.95 5.06
CA GLN A 99 2.51 -11.24 4.14
C GLN A 99 2.26 -10.02 3.24
N ARG A 100 1.69 -10.25 2.06
CA ARG A 100 1.22 -9.18 1.19
C ARG A 100 -0.23 -9.38 0.83
N HIS A 101 -1.05 -8.44 1.21
CA HIS A 101 -2.45 -8.37 0.81
C HIS A 101 -2.65 -7.32 -0.27
N THR A 102 -3.61 -7.54 -1.17
CA THR A 102 -4.04 -6.52 -2.11
C THR A 102 -5.48 -6.16 -1.78
N VAL A 103 -5.72 -4.90 -1.44
CA VAL A 103 -7.05 -4.35 -1.17
C VAL A 103 -7.49 -3.46 -2.31
N THR A 104 -8.78 -3.12 -2.35
CA THR A 104 -9.33 -2.07 -3.21
C THR A 104 -10.01 -1.04 -2.35
N TYR A 105 -9.69 0.23 -2.53
CA TYR A 105 -10.19 1.30 -1.67
C TYR A 105 -11.72 1.41 -1.67
N CYS A 106 -12.39 1.07 -2.77
CA CYS A 106 -13.85 1.03 -2.82
C CYS A 106 -14.47 -0.06 -1.91
N SER A 107 -13.74 -1.08 -1.52
CA SER A 107 -14.20 -2.05 -0.51
C SER A 107 -14.19 -1.46 0.90
N TYR A 108 -13.56 -0.29 1.07
CA TYR A 108 -13.44 0.47 2.31
C TYR A 108 -14.11 1.85 2.20
N GLY A 109 -15.20 1.95 1.44
CA GLY A 109 -16.02 3.17 1.36
C GLY A 109 -15.50 4.29 0.44
N ASP A 110 -14.33 4.13 -0.20
CA ASP A 110 -13.83 5.13 -1.17
C ASP A 110 -14.59 5.04 -2.50
N SER A 111 -14.77 6.16 -3.17
CA SER A 111 -15.32 6.20 -4.52
C SER A 111 -14.37 5.62 -5.58
N ARG A 112 -13.10 5.45 -5.26
CA ARG A 112 -12.05 4.95 -6.16
C ARG A 112 -11.78 3.46 -5.94
N MET A 113 -11.64 2.70 -7.02
CA MET A 113 -11.21 1.31 -6.89
C MET A 113 -9.78 1.18 -6.34
N LYS A 114 -8.86 2.02 -6.70
CA LYS A 114 -7.42 2.06 -6.35
C LYS A 114 -6.89 0.76 -5.72
N PRO A 115 -6.49 -0.24 -6.52
CA PRO A 115 -5.86 -1.45 -5.99
C PRO A 115 -4.55 -1.08 -5.30
N THR A 116 -4.42 -1.50 -4.04
CA THR A 116 -3.29 -1.14 -3.18
C THR A 116 -2.74 -2.39 -2.53
N ASP A 117 -1.43 -2.54 -2.54
CA ASP A 117 -0.74 -3.60 -1.84
C ASP A 117 -0.36 -3.12 -0.43
N ILE A 118 -0.53 -4.00 0.54
CA ILE A 118 -0.11 -3.80 1.92
C ILE A 118 0.74 -4.99 2.33
N TRP A 119 1.97 -4.72 2.74
CA TRP A 119 2.90 -5.69 3.33
C TRP A 119 2.87 -5.52 4.82
N THR A 120 2.90 -6.63 5.56
CA THR A 120 2.78 -6.62 7.02
C THR A 120 3.29 -7.93 7.64
N ASN A 121 3.65 -7.90 8.91
CA ASN A 121 3.84 -9.07 9.75
C ASN A 121 2.62 -9.40 10.63
N ALA A 122 1.51 -8.70 10.47
CA ALA A 122 0.25 -9.01 11.14
C ALA A 122 -0.44 -10.22 10.48
N TYR A 123 -0.15 -11.43 10.96
CA TYR A 123 -0.58 -12.67 10.33
C TYR A 123 -2.08 -12.95 10.48
N ASN A 124 -2.72 -12.40 11.50
CA ASN A 124 -4.15 -12.56 11.74
C ASN A 124 -5.03 -11.60 10.94
N TRP A 125 -4.41 -10.66 10.19
CA TRP A 125 -5.18 -9.73 9.38
C TRP A 125 -5.73 -10.37 8.11
N THR A 126 -7.06 -10.35 7.99
CA THR A 126 -7.77 -10.77 6.77
C THR A 126 -8.54 -9.57 6.21
N PRO A 127 -8.00 -8.87 5.19
CA PRO A 127 -8.63 -7.69 4.63
C PRO A 127 -9.92 -8.02 3.87
N LYS A 128 -10.76 -7.00 3.68
CA LYS A 128 -11.97 -7.09 2.85
C LYS A 128 -11.63 -7.57 1.44
N THR A 129 -12.49 -8.41 0.88
CA THR A 129 -12.33 -8.95 -0.48
C THR A 129 -12.22 -7.83 -1.51
N MET A 130 -11.25 -7.96 -2.42
CA MET A 130 -11.08 -7.03 -3.53
C MET A 130 -12.35 -6.89 -4.38
N CYS A 131 -12.68 -5.66 -4.76
CA CYS A 131 -13.74 -5.41 -5.73
C CYS A 131 -13.40 -6.04 -7.10
N LYS A 132 -14.32 -6.86 -7.62
CA LYS A 132 -14.16 -7.55 -8.91
C LYS A 132 -14.69 -6.74 -10.09
N ASN A 133 -14.77 -5.44 -10.03
CA ASN A 133 -15.13 -4.48 -11.09
C ASN A 133 -16.43 -4.72 -11.85
N PHE A 134 -16.77 -5.95 -12.22
CA PHE A 134 -17.94 -6.24 -13.06
C PHE A 134 -18.61 -7.55 -12.68
N LYS A 135 -19.94 -7.55 -12.59
CA LYS A 135 -20.75 -8.76 -12.67
C LYS A 135 -21.20 -8.92 -14.10
N TYR A 136 -21.02 -10.10 -14.65
CA TYR A 136 -21.49 -10.47 -15.98
C TYR A 136 -22.71 -11.36 -15.85
N ASN A 137 -23.67 -11.22 -16.78
CA ASN A 137 -24.75 -12.19 -16.94
C ASN A 137 -24.25 -13.43 -17.70
N ASN A 138 -25.11 -14.44 -17.84
CA ASN A 138 -24.79 -15.69 -18.55
C ASN A 138 -24.47 -15.48 -20.05
N LYS A 139 -24.73 -14.30 -20.59
CA LYS A 139 -24.39 -13.93 -21.99
C LYS A 139 -23.08 -13.14 -22.08
N GLY A 140 -22.35 -12.96 -20.96
CA GLY A 140 -21.12 -12.17 -20.92
C GLY A 140 -21.35 -10.66 -20.91
N GLU A 141 -22.58 -10.18 -20.74
CA GLU A 141 -22.88 -8.76 -20.66
C GLU A 141 -22.73 -8.24 -19.23
N VAL A 142 -22.23 -7.03 -19.07
CA VAL A 142 -22.07 -6.37 -17.77
C VAL A 142 -23.44 -5.98 -17.22
N ILE A 143 -23.89 -6.67 -16.15
CA ILE A 143 -25.16 -6.40 -15.47
C ILE A 143 -25.05 -5.42 -14.31
N ASN A 144 -23.88 -5.19 -13.77
CA ASN A 144 -23.70 -4.22 -12.70
C ASN A 144 -22.37 -3.49 -12.85
N ARG A 145 -22.43 -2.18 -12.86
CA ARG A 145 -21.29 -1.30 -12.69
C ARG A 145 -21.23 -0.91 -11.23
N HIS A 146 -20.10 -1.16 -10.64
CA HIS A 146 -19.83 -1.14 -9.24
C HIS A 146 -19.98 0.20 -8.51
N CYS A 147 -19.87 0.05 -7.25
CA CYS A 147 -19.74 0.96 -6.14
C CYS A 147 -18.69 2.08 -6.29
N HIS A 148 -17.89 2.11 -7.37
CA HIS A 148 -16.81 3.07 -7.56
C HIS A 148 -16.87 3.75 -8.93
N HIS A 149 -16.36 4.96 -9.00
CA HIS A 149 -16.07 5.62 -10.26
C HIS A 149 -14.73 5.12 -10.81
N ASP A 150 -14.63 4.92 -12.13
CA ASP A 150 -13.37 4.58 -12.79
C ASP A 150 -12.33 5.68 -12.52
N ALA A 151 -11.47 5.46 -11.52
CA ALA A 151 -10.52 6.46 -11.06
C ALA A 151 -9.43 6.80 -12.09
N SER A 152 -9.30 6.03 -13.16
CA SER A 152 -8.34 6.33 -14.23
C SER A 152 -8.73 5.63 -15.52
N GLN A 153 -9.43 6.30 -16.39
CA GLN A 153 -9.38 5.91 -17.80
C GLN A 153 -7.97 6.23 -18.33
N ARG A 154 -7.26 5.21 -18.79
CA ARG A 154 -5.97 5.41 -19.46
C ARG A 154 -6.18 6.36 -20.65
N GLY A 155 -5.25 7.27 -20.89
CA GLY A 155 -5.35 8.25 -21.98
C GLY A 155 -5.63 7.63 -23.37
N SER A 156 -5.23 6.36 -23.59
CA SER A 156 -5.58 5.58 -24.78
C SER A 156 -7.08 5.27 -24.87
N THR A 157 -7.74 4.97 -23.74
CA THR A 157 -9.18 4.68 -23.68
C THR A 157 -9.98 5.98 -23.88
N VAL A 158 -9.56 7.07 -23.25
CA VAL A 158 -10.17 8.40 -23.47
C VAL A 158 -10.05 8.83 -24.92
N ARG A 159 -8.90 8.61 -25.56
CA ARG A 159 -8.69 8.92 -26.98
C ARG A 159 -9.58 8.09 -27.89
N LYS A 160 -9.74 6.78 -27.61
CA LYS A 160 -10.63 5.89 -28.36
C LYS A 160 -12.10 6.29 -28.23
N LEU A 161 -12.55 6.63 -27.03
CA LEU A 161 -13.91 7.06 -26.77
C LEU A 161 -14.22 8.40 -27.46
N ARG A 162 -13.29 9.36 -27.42
CA ARG A 162 -13.43 10.64 -28.14
C ARG A 162 -13.46 10.45 -29.65
N ALA A 163 -12.66 9.54 -30.20
CA ALA A 163 -12.68 9.19 -31.62
C ALA A 163 -14.02 8.57 -32.05
N GLN A 164 -14.78 8.00 -31.12
CA GLN A 164 -16.13 7.46 -31.32
C GLN A 164 -17.24 8.48 -31.01
N GLY A 165 -16.92 9.76 -30.85
CA GLY A 165 -17.87 10.81 -30.50
C GLY A 165 -18.43 10.72 -29.07
N ILE A 166 -17.84 9.87 -28.22
CA ILE A 166 -18.28 9.67 -26.84
C ILE A 166 -17.53 10.65 -25.94
N ASP A 167 -18.27 11.51 -25.24
CA ASP A 167 -17.67 12.43 -24.25
C ASP A 167 -17.11 11.65 -23.06
N ALA A 168 -15.84 11.33 -23.15
CA ALA A 168 -15.12 10.55 -22.13
C ALA A 168 -14.89 11.32 -20.82
N VAL A 169 -15.06 12.64 -20.83
CA VAL A 169 -14.88 13.50 -19.63
C VAL A 169 -16.05 13.33 -18.65
N LYS A 170 -17.23 12.99 -19.14
CA LYS A 170 -18.44 12.80 -18.31
C LYS A 170 -18.54 11.41 -17.67
N ARG A 171 -17.67 10.46 -18.01
CA ARG A 171 -17.64 9.13 -17.40
C ARG A 171 -16.51 9.03 -16.39
N GLY A 172 -16.76 9.55 -15.19
CA GLY A 172 -16.24 9.02 -13.95
C GLY A 172 -14.75 9.12 -13.68
N THR A 173 -14.01 10.01 -14.29
CA THR A 173 -12.82 10.53 -13.63
C THR A 173 -13.29 11.72 -12.79
N GLU A 174 -13.57 11.50 -11.52
CA GLU A 174 -13.29 12.55 -10.57
C GLU A 174 -11.80 12.86 -10.80
N SER A 175 -11.53 13.89 -11.58
CA SER A 175 -10.20 14.42 -11.74
C SER A 175 -9.84 15.01 -10.37
N LEU A 176 -9.37 14.15 -9.48
CA LEU A 176 -8.81 14.58 -8.21
C LEU A 176 -7.62 15.45 -8.57
N LYS A 177 -7.87 16.76 -8.60
CA LYS A 177 -6.94 17.79 -9.07
C LYS A 177 -5.70 17.86 -8.19
N ASN A 178 -5.77 17.26 -7.01
CA ASN A 178 -4.79 17.38 -5.97
C ASN A 178 -4.15 16.02 -5.65
N ASN A 179 -2.82 15.97 -5.58
CA ASN A 179 -2.08 14.78 -5.18
C ASN A 179 -2.44 14.33 -3.75
N HIS A 180 -2.76 15.26 -2.88
CA HIS A 180 -3.21 14.98 -1.52
C HIS A 180 -4.49 14.12 -1.53
N GLU A 181 -5.52 14.50 -2.29
CA GLU A 181 -6.75 13.71 -2.41
C GLU A 181 -6.50 12.30 -3.01
N ARG A 182 -5.54 12.18 -3.92
CA ARG A 182 -5.16 10.89 -4.51
C ARG A 182 -4.42 9.98 -3.55
N SER A 183 -3.74 10.54 -2.56
CA SER A 183 -2.95 9.78 -1.58
C SER A 183 -3.76 9.35 -0.36
N LYS A 184 -4.94 9.93 -0.12
CA LYS A 184 -5.80 9.55 1.00
C LYS A 184 -6.04 8.05 1.06
N ILE A 185 -5.91 7.50 2.25
CA ILE A 185 -6.25 6.12 2.59
C ILE A 185 -7.67 6.14 3.16
N PRO A 186 -8.55 5.19 2.80
CA PRO A 186 -9.89 5.12 3.35
C PRO A 186 -9.87 5.01 4.87
N GLN A 187 -10.76 5.75 5.52
CA GLN A 187 -10.86 5.74 6.98
C GLN A 187 -11.17 4.33 7.51
N GLU A 188 -12.11 3.62 6.90
CA GLU A 188 -12.46 2.23 7.30
C GLU A 188 -11.25 1.28 7.24
N LEU A 189 -10.31 1.48 6.29
CA LEU A 189 -9.10 0.69 6.23
C LEU A 189 -8.14 1.03 7.37
N CYS A 190 -8.02 2.30 7.71
CA CYS A 190 -7.20 2.73 8.85
C CYS A 190 -7.77 2.18 10.17
N GLU A 191 -9.09 2.25 10.35
CA GLU A 191 -9.78 1.72 11.54
C GLU A 191 -9.60 0.20 11.66
N GLU A 192 -9.75 -0.54 10.56
CA GLU A 192 -9.52 -1.99 10.53
C GLU A 192 -8.08 -2.33 10.94
N ILE A 193 -7.09 -1.62 10.40
CA ILE A 193 -5.67 -1.85 10.72
C ILE A 193 -5.36 -1.53 12.19
N VAL A 194 -5.91 -0.44 12.73
CA VAL A 194 -5.75 -0.10 14.15
C VAL A 194 -6.36 -1.21 15.03
N SER A 195 -7.56 -1.69 14.70
CA SER A 195 -8.22 -2.77 15.43
C SER A 195 -7.41 -4.07 15.41
N VAL A 196 -6.82 -4.42 14.25
CA VAL A 196 -5.93 -5.59 14.13
C VAL A 196 -4.69 -5.43 15.00
N MET A 197 -4.06 -4.27 14.97
CA MET A 197 -2.90 -3.96 15.81
C MET A 197 -3.23 -4.11 17.30
N GLU A 198 -4.33 -3.49 17.74
CA GLU A 198 -4.77 -3.56 19.15
C GLU A 198 -5.02 -5.00 19.60
N HIS A 199 -5.67 -5.80 18.75
CA HIS A 199 -5.93 -7.20 19.02
C HIS A 199 -4.62 -8.01 19.12
N GLU A 200 -3.70 -7.87 18.18
CA GLU A 200 -2.42 -8.58 18.21
C GLU A 200 -1.56 -8.18 19.42
N LEU A 201 -1.55 -6.89 19.80
CA LEU A 201 -0.86 -6.44 21.00
C LEU A 201 -1.49 -6.98 22.28
N GLN A 202 -2.81 -7.14 22.33
CA GLN A 202 -3.50 -7.78 23.45
C GLN A 202 -3.14 -9.26 23.58
N GLU A 203 -3.14 -10.00 22.47
CA GLU A 203 -2.71 -11.42 22.45
C GLU A 203 -1.27 -11.57 22.95
N ILE A 204 -0.34 -10.72 22.47
CA ILE A 204 1.06 -10.73 22.90
C ILE A 204 1.18 -10.51 24.42
N ARG A 205 0.40 -9.58 24.96
CA ARG A 205 0.42 -9.26 26.39
C ARG A 205 -0.21 -10.39 27.24
N GLN A 206 -1.20 -11.11 26.72
CA GLN A 206 -1.87 -12.18 27.44
C GLN A 206 -1.09 -13.51 27.39
N ASP A 207 -0.53 -13.87 26.23
CA ASP A 207 0.09 -15.16 25.99
C ASP A 207 1.60 -15.19 26.30
N GLY A 208 2.22 -14.04 26.54
CA GLY A 208 3.65 -13.91 26.82
C GLY A 208 4.52 -14.63 25.78
N TRP A 209 5.47 -15.48 26.23
CA TRP A 209 6.42 -16.19 25.36
C TRP A 209 5.81 -17.18 24.37
N LEU A 210 4.61 -17.72 24.62
CA LEU A 210 3.94 -18.67 23.75
C LEU A 210 3.49 -18.06 22.41
N SER A 211 3.18 -16.77 22.38
CA SER A 211 2.81 -16.06 21.16
C SER A 211 4.02 -15.83 20.25
N ILE A 212 5.20 -15.59 20.82
CA ILE A 212 6.46 -15.40 20.07
C ILE A 212 6.84 -16.70 19.35
N ALA A 213 6.70 -17.86 19.99
CA ALA A 213 7.02 -19.16 19.40
C ALA A 213 6.10 -19.48 18.18
N LYS A 214 4.83 -19.09 18.22
CA LYS A 214 3.88 -19.27 17.09
C LYS A 214 4.21 -18.40 15.86
N ARG A 215 4.99 -17.34 16.02
CA ARG A 215 5.41 -16.48 14.92
C ARG A 215 6.71 -16.94 14.25
N ILE A 216 7.48 -17.81 14.92
CA ILE A 216 8.80 -18.29 14.46
C ILE A 216 8.69 -19.68 13.80
N LEU A 217 7.63 -20.45 14.08
CA LEU A 217 7.33 -21.77 13.51
C LEU A 217 6.37 -21.66 12.32
#